data_46e120d2c8eccdd1bda90a650b216764
#
_entry.id   46e120d2c8eccdd1bda90a650b216764
#
_cell.length_a   1.000
_cell.length_b   1.000
_cell.length_c   1.000
_cell.angle_alpha   90.00
_cell.angle_beta   90.00
_cell.angle_gamma   90.00
#
_symmetry.space_group_name_H-M   'P 1'
#
loop_
_entity.id
_entity.type
_entity.pdbx_description
1 polymer ?
#
loop_
_entity_poly.entity_id
_entity_poly.type
_entity_poly.pdbx_seq_one_letter_code
_entity_poly.pdbx_strand_id
1 'polypeptide(L)'
;MCDVMKEAYRRGWITTRDGNVSVRKSNANRIYLTPAGVRKNVVNVEMLVRMDIGEEIKFSSKMNLDPTGEWDMHYRILKDATTTKSVVHIHPTNIIAAMHAGWDLHDMVKPFPEVFRYTRVGHNVPSIPPLRS
;
A
#
# COMPACT_ATOMS: atom_id res chain seq x y z
N MET A 1 6.98 -4.80 -7.34
CA MET A 1 5.72 -5.06 -6.61
C MET A 1 5.69 -6.48 -6.01
N CYS A 2 5.76 -7.51 -6.84
CA CYS A 2 5.63 -8.90 -6.36
C CYS A 2 6.69 -9.29 -5.31
N ASP A 3 7.94 -8.91 -5.52
CA ASP A 3 9.02 -9.20 -4.56
C ASP A 3 8.85 -8.44 -3.24
N VAL A 4 8.33 -7.21 -3.28
CA VAL A 4 7.99 -6.44 -2.08
C VAL A 4 6.92 -7.17 -1.25
N MET A 5 5.89 -7.72 -1.89
CA MET A 5 4.85 -8.49 -1.20
C MET A 5 5.39 -9.77 -0.57
N LYS A 6 6.23 -10.50 -1.30
CA LYS A 6 6.89 -11.71 -0.80
C LYS A 6 7.79 -11.41 0.39
N GLU A 7 8.57 -10.33 0.31
CA GLU A 7 9.46 -9.91 1.39
C GLU A 7 8.69 -9.44 2.62
N ALA A 8 7.63 -8.64 2.43
CA ALA A 8 6.76 -8.22 3.53
C ALA A 8 6.11 -9.41 4.23
N TYR A 9 5.67 -10.42 3.46
CA TYR A 9 5.16 -11.67 4.02
C TYR A 9 6.25 -12.44 4.79
N ARG A 10 7.44 -12.60 4.21
CA ARG A 10 8.57 -13.30 4.85
C ARG A 10 8.97 -12.64 6.18
N ARG A 11 8.86 -11.32 6.28
CA ARG A 11 9.15 -10.56 7.50
C ARG A 11 8.00 -10.55 8.52
N GLY A 12 6.86 -11.12 8.19
CA GLY A 12 5.68 -11.08 9.04
C GLY A 12 5.04 -9.69 9.15
N TRP A 13 5.30 -8.80 8.17
CA TRP A 13 4.67 -7.47 8.12
C TRP A 13 3.28 -7.48 7.49
N ILE A 14 2.95 -8.58 6.84
CA ILE A 14 1.63 -8.88 6.31
C ILE A 14 1.32 -10.36 6.48
N THR A 15 0.04 -10.71 6.44
CA THR A 15 -0.42 -12.09 6.34
C THR A 15 -0.64 -12.49 4.87
N THR A 16 -1.25 -13.63 4.62
CA THR A 16 -1.61 -14.05 3.25
C THR A 16 -2.72 -13.19 2.63
N ARG A 17 -3.50 -12.47 3.43
CA ARG A 17 -4.73 -11.80 3.00
C ARG A 17 -4.69 -10.28 3.06
N ASP A 18 -3.81 -9.70 3.85
CA ASP A 18 -3.67 -8.26 4.07
C ASP A 18 -2.48 -7.67 3.33
N GLY A 19 -2.39 -6.34 3.37
CA GLY A 19 -1.36 -5.60 2.68
C GLY A 19 -1.51 -5.56 1.15
N ASN A 20 -1.03 -4.51 0.55
CA ASN A 20 -1.10 -4.31 -0.90
C ASN A 20 -0.06 -3.31 -1.37
N VAL A 21 0.21 -3.34 -2.66
CA VAL A 21 1.20 -2.47 -3.31
C VAL A 21 0.62 -1.92 -4.60
N SER A 22 0.92 -0.67 -4.87
CA SER A 22 0.67 -0.07 -6.18
C SER A 22 1.89 0.64 -6.73
N VAL A 23 1.94 0.75 -8.04
CA VAL A 23 2.99 1.47 -8.77
C VAL A 23 2.35 2.27 -9.90
N ARG A 24 2.68 3.56 -9.99
CA ARG A 24 2.31 4.42 -11.11
C ARG A 24 3.40 4.34 -12.20
N LYS A 25 3.00 4.02 -13.41
CA LYS A 25 3.90 4.08 -14.55
C LYS A 25 4.18 5.56 -14.90
N SER A 26 5.46 5.90 -15.06
CA SER A 26 5.88 7.26 -15.47
C SER A 26 5.19 7.66 -16.77
N ASN A 27 4.73 8.92 -16.82
CA ASN A 27 4.09 9.55 -17.99
C ASN A 27 2.82 8.85 -18.52
N ALA A 28 2.18 8.02 -17.71
CA ALA A 28 0.91 7.40 -18.07
C ALA A 28 -0.12 7.58 -16.94
N ASN A 29 -1.36 7.86 -17.31
CA ASN A 29 -2.50 7.83 -16.40
C ASN A 29 -2.85 6.37 -16.07
N ARG A 30 -1.87 5.67 -15.49
CA ARG A 30 -1.94 4.22 -15.29
C ARG A 30 -1.27 3.82 -14.00
N ILE A 31 -1.98 3.06 -13.19
CA ILE A 31 -1.52 2.46 -11.94
C ILE A 31 -1.65 0.95 -12.03
N TYR A 32 -0.67 0.23 -11.53
CA TYR A 32 -0.76 -1.21 -11.32
C TYR A 32 -0.97 -1.47 -9.84
N LEU A 33 -1.87 -2.40 -9.53
CA LEU A 33 -2.31 -2.76 -8.18
C LEU A 33 -2.14 -4.27 -7.95
N THR A 34 -1.84 -4.64 -6.72
CA THR A 34 -1.99 -6.05 -6.32
C THR A 34 -3.47 -6.43 -6.31
N PRO A 35 -3.83 -7.69 -6.66
CA PRO A 35 -5.20 -8.13 -6.71
C PRO A 35 -5.82 -8.35 -5.33
N ALA A 36 -7.14 -8.30 -5.27
CA ALA A 36 -7.94 -8.82 -4.15
C ALA A 36 -7.97 -10.35 -4.16
N GLY A 37 -8.26 -10.96 -3.02
CA GLY A 37 -8.56 -12.40 -2.91
C GLY A 37 -7.39 -13.36 -3.13
N VAL A 38 -6.23 -12.89 -3.59
CA VAL A 38 -5.03 -13.71 -3.84
C VAL A 38 -4.11 -13.70 -2.63
N ARG A 39 -3.50 -14.84 -2.33
CA ARG A 39 -2.48 -14.94 -1.28
C ARG A 39 -1.27 -14.08 -1.64
N LYS A 40 -0.84 -13.21 -0.74
CA LYS A 40 0.18 -12.20 -1.01
C LYS A 40 1.57 -12.77 -1.26
N ASN A 41 1.88 -13.93 -0.70
CA ASN A 41 3.16 -14.61 -0.90
C ASN A 41 3.32 -15.29 -2.29
N VAL A 42 2.23 -15.45 -3.05
CA VAL A 42 2.25 -16.06 -4.39
C VAL A 42 1.91 -15.10 -5.52
N VAL A 43 1.67 -13.82 -5.20
CA VAL A 43 1.38 -12.82 -6.23
C VAL A 43 2.50 -12.76 -7.27
N ASN A 44 2.12 -12.79 -8.53
CA ASN A 44 3.02 -12.67 -9.66
C ASN A 44 2.53 -11.60 -10.66
N VAL A 45 3.31 -11.31 -11.68
CA VAL A 45 3.06 -10.21 -12.62
C VAL A 45 1.75 -10.39 -13.40
N GLU A 46 1.37 -11.63 -13.73
CA GLU A 46 0.14 -11.92 -14.48
C GLU A 46 -1.13 -11.65 -13.67
N MET A 47 -1.01 -11.65 -12.34
CA MET A 47 -2.09 -11.38 -11.40
C MET A 47 -2.34 -9.90 -11.16
N LEU A 48 -1.44 -9.02 -11.57
CA LEU A 48 -1.58 -7.58 -11.31
C LEU A 48 -2.77 -7.01 -12.06
N VAL A 49 -3.47 -6.09 -11.39
CA VAL A 49 -4.58 -5.36 -11.96
C VAL A 49 -4.10 -3.99 -12.42
N ARG A 50 -4.42 -3.63 -13.66
CA ARG A 50 -4.17 -2.33 -14.23
C ARG A 50 -5.37 -1.42 -14.00
N MET A 51 -5.14 -0.24 -13.51
CA MET A 51 -6.10 0.84 -13.39
C MET A 51 -5.71 1.95 -14.37
N ASP A 52 -6.56 2.21 -15.34
CA ASP A 52 -6.43 3.34 -16.27
C ASP A 52 -7.26 4.52 -15.75
N ILE A 53 -6.63 5.70 -15.69
CA ILE A 53 -7.22 6.93 -15.15
C ILE A 53 -7.57 7.83 -16.35
N GLY A 54 -8.87 8.01 -16.60
CA GLY A 54 -9.43 8.87 -17.64
C GLY A 54 -10.61 9.65 -17.10
N GLU A 55 -11.60 9.92 -17.95
CA GLU A 55 -12.90 10.46 -17.51
C GLU A 55 -13.57 9.52 -16.52
N GLU A 56 -13.38 8.22 -16.73
CA GLU A 56 -13.77 7.16 -15.82
C GLU A 56 -12.56 6.29 -15.45
N ILE A 57 -12.56 5.73 -14.23
CA ILE A 57 -11.57 4.75 -13.81
C ILE A 57 -11.97 3.38 -14.36
N LYS A 58 -11.04 2.75 -15.09
CA LYS A 58 -11.26 1.40 -15.66
C LYS A 58 -10.21 0.44 -15.15
N PHE A 59 -10.65 -0.75 -14.77
CA PHE A 59 -9.77 -1.84 -14.34
C PHE A 59 -9.65 -2.90 -15.43
N SER A 60 -8.46 -3.48 -15.55
CA SER A 60 -8.21 -4.64 -16.41
C SER A 60 -7.17 -5.57 -15.80
N SER A 61 -7.37 -6.86 -15.95
CA SER A 61 -6.49 -7.90 -15.44
C SER A 61 -6.39 -9.03 -16.44
N LYS A 62 -5.20 -9.59 -16.65
CA LYS A 62 -5.00 -10.75 -17.52
C LYS A 62 -5.71 -12.01 -17.00
N MET A 63 -5.82 -12.12 -15.67
CA MET A 63 -6.44 -13.26 -14.99
C MET A 63 -7.86 -12.96 -14.51
N ASN A 64 -8.46 -11.89 -14.99
CA ASN A 64 -9.81 -11.44 -14.59
C ASN A 64 -9.98 -11.31 -13.08
N LEU A 65 -8.96 -10.74 -12.42
CA LEU A 65 -8.94 -10.49 -10.98
C LEU A 65 -9.38 -9.07 -10.68
N ASP A 66 -10.03 -8.89 -9.53
CA ASP A 66 -10.39 -7.58 -9.01
C ASP A 66 -9.17 -6.89 -8.37
N PRO A 67 -9.12 -5.55 -8.38
CA PRO A 67 -8.09 -4.80 -7.67
C PRO A 67 -8.26 -4.99 -6.15
N THR A 68 -7.18 -4.71 -5.39
CA THR A 68 -7.29 -4.61 -3.93
C THR A 68 -8.47 -3.72 -3.53
N GLY A 69 -9.19 -4.08 -2.46
CA GLY A 69 -10.31 -3.27 -1.94
C GLY A 69 -9.90 -1.85 -1.50
N GLU A 70 -8.60 -1.62 -1.29
CA GLU A 70 -8.06 -0.32 -0.90
C GLU A 70 -7.54 0.52 -2.09
N TRP A 71 -7.96 0.19 -3.31
CA TRP A 71 -7.50 0.87 -4.53
C TRP A 71 -7.73 2.39 -4.50
N ASP A 72 -8.80 2.86 -3.86
CA ASP A 72 -9.11 4.30 -3.76
C ASP A 72 -8.06 5.05 -2.91
N MET A 73 -7.61 4.47 -1.80
CA MET A 73 -6.50 5.02 -0.99
C MET A 73 -5.24 5.15 -1.84
N HIS A 74 -4.85 4.09 -2.56
CA HIS A 74 -3.69 4.11 -3.46
C HIS A 74 -3.83 5.17 -4.55
N TYR A 75 -5.00 5.26 -5.16
CA TYR A 75 -5.30 6.24 -6.19
C TYR A 75 -5.13 7.67 -5.67
N ARG A 76 -5.74 8.00 -4.52
CA ARG A 76 -5.64 9.35 -3.94
C ARG A 76 -4.20 9.74 -3.64
N ILE A 77 -3.43 8.86 -2.98
CA ILE A 77 -2.02 9.12 -2.68
C ILE A 77 -1.22 9.34 -3.99
N LEU A 78 -1.40 8.50 -4.98
CA LEU A 78 -0.65 8.59 -6.23
C LEU A 78 -1.10 9.75 -7.13
N LYS A 79 -2.37 10.15 -7.06
CA LYS A 79 -2.90 11.28 -7.81
C LYS A 79 -2.35 12.60 -7.29
N ASP A 80 -2.40 12.81 -5.98
CA ASP A 80 -2.07 14.09 -5.36
C ASP A 80 -0.56 14.30 -5.20
N ALA A 81 0.19 13.24 -4.95
CA ALA A 81 1.64 13.29 -4.82
C ALA A 81 2.33 13.05 -6.16
N THR A 82 2.58 14.10 -6.92
CA THR A 82 3.17 14.03 -8.28
C THR A 82 4.53 13.33 -8.33
N THR A 83 5.31 13.39 -7.25
CA THR A 83 6.62 12.74 -7.12
C THR A 83 6.54 11.29 -6.65
N THR A 84 5.43 10.87 -6.03
CA THR A 84 5.25 9.51 -5.53
C THR A 84 5.00 8.54 -6.69
N LYS A 85 5.81 7.50 -6.76
CA LYS A 85 5.74 6.47 -7.83
C LYS A 85 5.12 5.16 -7.36
N SER A 86 5.13 4.90 -6.05
CA SER A 86 4.61 3.67 -5.48
C SER A 86 4.04 3.89 -4.08
N VAL A 87 3.10 3.05 -3.70
CA VAL A 87 2.55 2.96 -2.35
C VAL A 87 2.65 1.51 -1.90
N VAL A 88 3.15 1.31 -0.69
CA VAL A 88 3.22 0.01 -0.03
C VAL A 88 2.42 0.11 1.27
N HIS A 89 1.34 -0.65 1.36
CA HIS A 89 0.52 -0.76 2.56
C HIS A 89 0.83 -2.09 3.26
N ILE A 90 1.28 -2.03 4.50
CA ILE A 90 1.69 -3.18 5.31
C ILE A 90 1.22 -3.00 6.76
N HIS A 91 1.14 -4.10 7.49
CA HIS A 91 0.62 -4.18 8.85
C HIS A 91 1.67 -4.74 9.85
N PRO A 92 2.83 -4.08 10.09
CA PRO A 92 3.82 -4.57 11.02
C PRO A 92 3.26 -4.58 12.44
N THR A 93 3.17 -5.76 13.06
CA THR A 93 2.51 -5.98 14.34
C THR A 93 3.01 -5.04 15.45
N ASN A 94 4.33 -4.84 15.54
CA ASN A 94 4.91 -3.97 16.56
C ASN A 94 4.52 -2.51 16.39
N ILE A 95 4.42 -2.03 15.14
CA ILE A 95 3.98 -0.65 14.85
C ILE A 95 2.51 -0.51 15.21
N ILE A 96 1.67 -1.45 14.81
CA ILE A 96 0.24 -1.45 15.16
C ILE A 96 0.05 -1.50 16.67
N ALA A 97 0.77 -2.36 17.38
CA ALA A 97 0.72 -2.43 18.83
C ALA A 97 1.10 -1.11 19.51
N ALA A 98 2.17 -0.46 19.05
CA ALA A 98 2.59 0.85 19.54
C ALA A 98 1.51 1.91 19.32
N MET A 99 0.92 1.96 18.15
CA MET A 99 -0.18 2.87 17.82
C MET A 99 -1.41 2.63 18.70
N HIS A 100 -1.79 1.38 18.95
CA HIS A 100 -2.88 1.04 19.87
C HIS A 100 -2.57 1.39 21.32
N ALA A 101 -1.30 1.39 21.72
CA ALA A 101 -0.86 1.86 23.04
C ALA A 101 -0.82 3.40 23.15
N GLY A 102 -1.23 4.11 22.10
CA GLY A 102 -1.25 5.58 22.09
C GLY A 102 0.08 6.24 21.73
N TRP A 103 1.06 5.49 21.24
CA TRP A 103 2.33 6.03 20.79
C TRP A 103 2.21 6.58 19.36
N ASP A 104 2.76 7.78 19.15
CA ASP A 104 2.89 8.36 17.81
C ASP A 104 4.24 7.97 17.20
N LEU A 105 4.22 7.40 16.00
CA LEU A 105 5.43 6.89 15.34
C LEU A 105 6.44 8.01 15.07
N HIS A 106 5.98 9.20 14.69
CA HIS A 106 6.86 10.34 14.46
C HIS A 106 7.62 10.70 15.75
N ASP A 107 6.94 10.74 16.89
CA ASP A 107 7.55 11.08 18.18
C ASP A 107 8.49 9.98 18.67
N MET A 108 8.16 8.71 18.42
CA MET A 108 9.01 7.58 18.79
C MET A 108 10.37 7.58 18.07
N VAL A 109 10.44 8.10 16.86
CA VAL A 109 11.70 8.10 16.07
C VAL A 109 12.52 9.38 16.21
N LYS A 110 11.99 10.42 16.88
CA LYS A 110 12.73 11.67 17.12
C LYS A 110 14.12 11.49 17.76
N PRO A 111 14.33 10.55 18.72
CA PRO A 111 15.64 10.31 19.30
C PRO A 111 16.65 9.67 18.33
N PHE A 112 16.21 9.24 17.13
CA PHE A 112 17.03 8.56 16.14
C PHE A 112 17.19 9.40 14.88
N PRO A 113 18.08 10.41 14.86
CA PRO A 113 18.21 11.38 13.77
C PRO A 113 18.59 10.72 12.44
N GLU A 114 19.22 9.56 12.46
CA GLU A 114 19.53 8.75 11.27
C GLU A 114 18.29 8.31 10.50
N VAL A 115 17.15 8.13 11.18
CA VAL A 115 15.88 7.78 10.51
C VAL A 115 15.47 8.89 9.56
N PHE A 116 15.57 10.14 9.99
CA PHE A 116 15.17 11.31 9.20
C PHE A 116 16.15 11.67 8.09
N ARG A 117 17.37 11.11 8.10
CA ARG A 117 18.34 11.29 7.02
C ARG A 117 17.88 10.65 5.71
N TYR A 118 17.19 9.53 5.80
CA TYR A 118 16.82 8.70 4.64
C TYR A 118 15.31 8.58 4.42
N THR A 119 14.50 9.02 5.38
CA THR A 119 13.06 8.86 5.31
C THR A 119 12.34 10.02 5.99
N ARG A 120 11.06 10.16 5.72
CA ARG A 120 10.15 11.05 6.45
C ARG A 120 9.12 10.19 7.16
N VAL A 121 8.98 10.39 8.44
CA VAL A 121 7.99 9.71 9.27
C VAL A 121 6.90 10.72 9.61
N GLY A 122 5.68 10.44 9.19
CA GLY A 122 4.50 11.23 9.53
C GLY A 122 3.92 10.84 10.87
N HIS A 123 3.04 11.68 11.39
CA HIS A 123 2.23 11.37 12.56
C HIS A 123 1.19 10.28 12.24
N ASN A 124 0.71 9.62 13.28
CA ASN A 124 -0.37 8.66 13.15
C ASN A 124 -1.62 9.35 12.57
N VAL A 125 -2.23 8.70 11.58
CA VAL A 125 -3.52 9.10 11.07
C VAL A 125 -4.59 8.36 11.88
N PRO A 126 -5.63 9.06 12.39
CA PRO A 126 -6.73 8.39 13.07
C PRO A 126 -7.35 7.30 12.18
N SER A 127 -7.60 6.14 12.75
CA SER A 127 -8.30 5.07 12.03
C SER A 127 -9.68 5.55 11.63
N ILE A 128 -9.98 5.54 10.34
CA ILE A 128 -11.35 5.74 9.85
C ILE A 128 -12.04 4.40 10.05
N PRO A 129 -13.13 4.34 10.85
CA PRO A 129 -13.90 3.11 10.95
C PRO A 129 -14.37 2.70 9.56
N PRO A 130 -14.41 1.38 9.25
CA PRO A 130 -14.92 0.91 7.99
C PRO A 130 -16.35 1.45 7.81
N LEU A 131 -16.62 2.00 6.64
CA LEU A 131 -17.99 2.39 6.28
C LEU A 131 -18.87 1.14 6.45
N ARG A 132 -19.79 1.18 7.40
CA ARG A 132 -20.76 0.10 7.56
C ARG A 132 -21.59 0.08 6.28
N SER A 133 -21.47 -1.01 5.54
CA SER A 133 -22.35 -1.34 4.41
C SER A 133 -23.77 -1.58 4.88
#